data_5cc327e3ab5c85df49ae6f384839883c
#
_entry.id   5cc327e3ab5c85df49ae6f384839883c
#
_cell.length_a   1.000
_cell.length_b   1.000
_cell.length_c   1.000
_cell.angle_alpha   90.00
_cell.angle_beta   90.00
_cell.angle_gamma   90.00
#
_symmetry.space_group_name_H-M   'P 1'
#
loop_
_entity.id
_entity.type
_entity.pdbx_description
1 polymer ?
#
loop_
_entity_poly.entity_id
_entity_poly.type
_entity_poly.pdbx_seq_one_letter_code
_entity_poly.pdbx_strand_id
1 'polypeptide(L)'
;MHTVQLLLKTSKYERHEIDRRFHALAHLHNVCVKHARKCMIRLQHDKRYAELRQLYNELVKKEKMSKEEKSQKKKLAKQLAACRTEQGLSKASLEHYLKVCGKQFSKLLSSQQVQAEADRVWCGVERCLFGNGKELHFKKLMDFDTIGGKSNKNGARFDLDAMHVNWLGLSLKCYLPKSENSLSYVWESLKGKISYCNIKRLMFSSGWRYYAEIVVSGAAPTRVSIGTSTMGIDPGVSTIAGVSEDACVLEELAPNAIQYEKKIQKISQRMDRSRRISNPNKYNEDGTINRSNRDPWKYSKNYVKMCRLLKSLYRKKHAYIVDSHRELCNKLITIARYFPVEKMHFQALQKRAKETKRQEKKTEVKQKNGTVKLIRKYKRKKRFGRSINRRAPARFLLELKRKAEAVGGVYAEVDTKEFKASQYNHVTDAYEKIPLSQREKEIGKRKVQRDLYSAFLIRNADLDFKHPDREKCEYEFEYFADMQDQLILKMKESGLSMRQCFGF
;
A
#
# COMPACT_ATOMS: atom_id res chain seq x y z
N MET A 1 -10.37 -9.26 12.99
CA MET A 1 -9.65 -10.46 12.47
C MET A 1 -8.19 -10.15 12.28
N HIS A 2 -7.30 -11.08 12.58
CA HIS A 2 -5.86 -10.98 12.36
C HIS A 2 -5.32 -12.27 11.73
N THR A 3 -4.07 -12.26 11.32
CA THR A 3 -3.46 -13.36 10.56
C THR A 3 -2.19 -13.83 11.23
N VAL A 4 -2.11 -15.13 11.48
CA VAL A 4 -0.88 -15.83 11.92
C VAL A 4 -0.26 -16.51 10.71
N GLN A 5 1.02 -16.27 10.45
CA GLN A 5 1.74 -16.86 9.31
C GLN A 5 2.79 -17.84 9.80
N LEU A 6 2.63 -19.12 9.46
CA LEU A 6 3.56 -20.20 9.82
C LEU A 6 4.23 -20.78 8.58
N LEU A 7 5.52 -21.05 8.66
CA LEU A 7 6.27 -21.73 7.60
C LEU A 7 5.85 -23.18 7.50
N LEU A 8 5.57 -23.66 6.28
CA LEU A 8 5.26 -25.07 6.04
C LEU A 8 6.55 -25.88 5.79
N LYS A 9 6.69 -27.01 6.47
CA LYS A 9 7.69 -28.02 6.13
C LYS A 9 7.20 -28.77 4.89
N THR A 10 7.97 -28.71 3.81
CA THR A 10 7.54 -29.28 2.54
C THR A 10 8.67 -30.14 1.93
N SER A 11 8.35 -31.38 1.59
CA SER A 11 9.16 -32.28 0.77
C SER A 11 9.20 -31.82 -0.69
N LYS A 12 10.02 -32.45 -1.52
CA LYS A 12 10.07 -32.17 -2.97
C LYS A 12 8.72 -32.49 -3.64
N TYR A 13 8.09 -33.59 -3.26
CA TYR A 13 6.77 -34.01 -3.76
C TYR A 13 5.69 -32.99 -3.40
N GLU A 14 5.58 -32.63 -2.13
CA GLU A 14 4.57 -31.66 -1.67
C GLU A 14 4.72 -30.29 -2.35
N ARG A 15 5.96 -29.82 -2.54
CA ARG A 15 6.19 -28.57 -3.30
C ARG A 15 5.68 -28.66 -4.73
N HIS A 16 5.92 -29.79 -5.39
CA HIS A 16 5.40 -30.02 -6.73
C HIS A 16 3.87 -30.00 -6.76
N GLU A 17 3.22 -30.68 -5.81
CA GLU A 17 1.77 -30.73 -5.70
C GLU A 17 1.16 -29.36 -5.37
N ILE A 18 1.81 -28.58 -4.49
CA ILE A 18 1.40 -27.20 -4.19
C ILE A 18 1.54 -26.33 -5.45
N ASP A 19 2.65 -26.44 -6.19
CA ASP A 19 2.86 -25.66 -7.40
C ASP A 19 1.86 -26.02 -8.50
N ARG A 20 1.47 -27.28 -8.67
CA ARG A 20 0.38 -27.69 -9.57
C ARG A 20 -0.93 -26.97 -9.24
N ARG A 21 -1.26 -26.81 -7.96
CA ARG A 21 -2.45 -26.09 -7.50
C ARG A 21 -2.37 -24.59 -7.80
N PHE A 22 -1.20 -23.98 -7.62
CA PHE A 22 -0.96 -22.60 -8.04
C PHE A 22 -1.10 -22.41 -9.57
N HIS A 23 -0.64 -23.38 -10.37
CA HIS A 23 -0.82 -23.35 -11.83
C HIS A 23 -2.31 -23.43 -12.20
N ALA A 24 -3.05 -24.37 -11.61
CA ALA A 24 -4.49 -24.51 -11.84
C ALA A 24 -5.24 -23.22 -11.49
N LEU A 25 -4.95 -22.62 -10.33
CA LEU A 25 -5.59 -21.38 -9.91
C LEU A 25 -5.25 -20.20 -10.82
N ALA A 26 -3.99 -20.09 -11.25
CA ALA A 26 -3.56 -19.04 -12.18
C ALA A 26 -4.25 -19.16 -13.55
N HIS A 27 -4.45 -20.39 -14.01
CA HIS A 27 -5.23 -20.65 -15.22
C HIS A 27 -6.69 -20.20 -15.05
N LEU A 28 -7.35 -20.65 -13.98
CA LEU A 28 -8.74 -20.29 -13.68
C LEU A 28 -8.93 -18.77 -13.52
N HIS A 29 -8.01 -18.08 -12.84
CA HIS A 29 -8.04 -16.63 -12.75
C HIS A 29 -8.06 -15.97 -14.13
N ASN A 30 -7.12 -16.36 -14.99
CA ASN A 30 -6.99 -15.76 -16.31
C ASN A 30 -8.19 -16.11 -17.22
N VAL A 31 -8.77 -17.30 -17.09
CA VAL A 31 -10.02 -17.68 -17.76
C VAL A 31 -11.17 -16.77 -17.29
N CYS A 32 -11.29 -16.54 -15.98
CA CYS A 32 -12.30 -15.65 -15.40
C CYS A 32 -12.10 -14.19 -15.86
N VAL A 33 -10.87 -13.69 -15.84
CA VAL A 33 -10.52 -12.34 -16.36
C VAL A 33 -10.89 -12.20 -17.83
N LYS A 34 -10.57 -13.21 -18.67
CA LYS A 34 -10.94 -13.22 -20.09
C LYS A 34 -12.47 -13.13 -20.28
N HIS A 35 -13.21 -13.92 -19.51
CA HIS A 35 -14.68 -13.90 -19.53
C HIS A 35 -15.23 -12.55 -19.07
N ALA A 36 -14.78 -12.03 -17.91
CA ALA A 36 -15.22 -10.75 -17.38
C ALA A 36 -14.93 -9.58 -18.35
N ARG A 37 -13.75 -9.57 -19.02
CA ARG A 37 -13.43 -8.57 -20.05
C ARG A 37 -14.42 -8.61 -21.22
N LYS A 38 -14.78 -9.81 -21.71
CA LYS A 38 -15.80 -9.96 -22.77
C LYS A 38 -17.15 -9.41 -22.32
N CYS A 39 -17.56 -9.71 -21.08
CA CYS A 39 -18.81 -9.19 -20.52
C CYS A 39 -18.78 -7.67 -20.36
N MET A 40 -17.65 -7.09 -19.94
CA MET A 40 -17.47 -5.63 -19.85
C MET A 40 -17.56 -4.95 -21.22
N ILE A 41 -17.00 -5.55 -22.26
CA ILE A 41 -17.10 -5.01 -23.63
C ILE A 41 -18.57 -5.04 -24.07
N ARG A 42 -19.30 -6.16 -23.89
CA ARG A 42 -20.72 -6.24 -24.21
C ARG A 42 -21.55 -5.18 -23.48
N LEU A 43 -21.28 -5.00 -22.17
CA LEU A 43 -21.96 -3.98 -21.36
C LEU A 43 -21.69 -2.55 -21.87
N GLN A 44 -20.48 -2.26 -22.36
CA GLN A 44 -20.12 -0.94 -22.92
C GLN A 44 -20.87 -0.63 -24.22
N HIS A 45 -21.25 -1.66 -25.00
CA HIS A 45 -22.03 -1.54 -26.23
C HIS A 45 -23.53 -1.68 -26.00
N ASP A 46 -23.99 -1.90 -24.78
CA ASP A 46 -25.40 -1.99 -24.42
C ASP A 46 -26.00 -0.58 -24.34
N LYS A 47 -26.89 -0.24 -25.30
CA LYS A 47 -27.53 1.08 -25.36
C LYS A 47 -28.37 1.38 -24.13
N ARG A 48 -29.16 0.41 -23.67
CA ARG A 48 -29.96 0.53 -22.43
C ARG A 48 -29.11 0.87 -21.23
N TYR A 49 -27.96 0.22 -21.08
CA TYR A 49 -27.01 0.51 -19.99
C TYR A 49 -26.43 1.92 -20.11
N ALA A 50 -26.10 2.37 -21.32
CA ALA A 50 -25.55 3.71 -21.55
C ALA A 50 -26.56 4.82 -21.18
N GLU A 51 -27.82 4.68 -21.61
CA GLU A 51 -28.92 5.62 -21.28
C GLU A 51 -29.19 5.68 -19.78
N LEU A 52 -29.35 4.52 -19.12
CA LEU A 52 -29.56 4.45 -17.68
C LEU A 52 -28.38 5.07 -16.89
N ARG A 53 -27.15 4.88 -17.39
CA ARG A 53 -25.95 5.45 -16.76
C ARG A 53 -25.88 6.96 -16.91
N GLN A 54 -26.32 7.50 -18.04
CA GLN A 54 -26.41 8.95 -18.25
C GLN A 54 -27.38 9.56 -17.24
N LEU A 55 -28.63 9.05 -17.17
CA LEU A 55 -29.64 9.50 -16.23
C LEU A 55 -29.19 9.42 -14.76
N TYR A 56 -28.53 8.31 -14.41
CA TYR A 56 -27.97 8.14 -13.07
C TYR A 56 -26.88 9.18 -12.75
N ASN A 57 -25.98 9.45 -13.70
CA ASN A 57 -24.91 10.44 -13.52
C ASN A 57 -25.43 11.87 -13.40
N GLU A 58 -26.50 12.22 -14.11
CA GLU A 58 -27.17 13.52 -14.00
C GLU A 58 -27.71 13.75 -12.58
N LEU A 59 -28.36 12.73 -12.00
CA LEU A 59 -28.82 12.80 -10.61
C LEU A 59 -27.67 12.88 -9.60
N VAL A 60 -26.56 12.17 -9.83
CA VAL A 60 -25.41 12.18 -8.91
C VAL A 60 -24.69 13.53 -8.88
N LYS A 61 -24.76 14.34 -9.94
CA LYS A 61 -24.12 15.67 -10.01
C LYS A 61 -24.87 16.74 -9.19
N LYS A 62 -26.11 16.48 -8.80
CA LYS A 62 -26.91 17.43 -8.00
C LYS A 62 -26.42 17.45 -6.56
N GLU A 63 -26.09 18.62 -6.02
CA GLU A 63 -25.64 18.78 -4.63
C GLU A 63 -26.76 18.51 -3.61
N LYS A 64 -28.00 18.90 -3.93
CA LYS A 64 -29.19 18.61 -3.12
C LYS A 64 -30.20 17.83 -3.95
N MET A 65 -30.69 16.71 -3.41
CA MET A 65 -31.69 15.83 -4.06
C MET A 65 -32.96 15.79 -3.23
N SER A 66 -34.13 15.91 -3.91
CA SER A 66 -35.45 15.69 -3.31
C SER A 66 -35.65 14.21 -2.89
N LYS A 67 -36.73 13.93 -2.14
CA LYS A 67 -37.08 12.54 -1.78
C LYS A 67 -37.40 11.69 -3.03
N GLU A 68 -38.06 12.28 -4.02
CA GLU A 68 -38.38 11.64 -5.30
C GLU A 68 -37.13 11.31 -6.12
N GLU A 69 -36.22 12.27 -6.24
CA GLU A 69 -34.92 12.07 -6.93
C GLU A 69 -34.07 10.99 -6.26
N LYS A 70 -34.08 10.91 -4.94
CA LYS A 70 -33.43 9.82 -4.19
C LYS A 70 -34.06 8.46 -4.50
N SER A 71 -35.40 8.40 -4.63
CA SER A 71 -36.13 7.19 -5.02
C SER A 71 -35.80 6.80 -6.47
N GLN A 72 -35.82 7.76 -7.39
CA GLN A 72 -35.45 7.55 -8.80
C GLN A 72 -34.02 7.04 -8.95
N LYS A 73 -33.08 7.62 -8.23
CA LYS A 73 -31.67 7.15 -8.18
C LYS A 73 -31.57 5.70 -7.74
N LYS A 74 -32.35 5.26 -6.73
CA LYS A 74 -32.40 3.86 -6.29
C LYS A 74 -32.97 2.94 -7.37
N LYS A 75 -34.02 3.35 -8.11
CA LYS A 75 -34.57 2.59 -9.24
C LYS A 75 -33.54 2.41 -10.36
N LEU A 76 -32.89 3.52 -10.77
CA LEU A 76 -31.84 3.47 -11.80
C LEU A 76 -30.64 2.60 -11.37
N ALA A 77 -30.24 2.66 -10.11
CA ALA A 77 -29.16 1.79 -9.60
C ALA A 77 -29.53 0.30 -9.70
N LYS A 78 -30.80 -0.07 -9.41
CA LYS A 78 -31.31 -1.44 -9.58
C LYS A 78 -31.32 -1.87 -11.05
N GLN A 79 -31.79 -1.00 -11.96
CA GLN A 79 -31.81 -1.28 -13.40
C GLN A 79 -30.39 -1.44 -13.97
N LEU A 80 -29.45 -0.59 -13.58
CA LEU A 80 -28.04 -0.73 -13.92
C LEU A 80 -27.43 -2.04 -13.39
N ALA A 81 -27.83 -2.48 -12.19
CA ALA A 81 -27.41 -3.76 -11.64
C ALA A 81 -27.98 -4.95 -12.42
N ALA A 82 -29.26 -4.87 -12.85
CA ALA A 82 -29.89 -5.86 -13.71
C ALA A 82 -29.16 -6.01 -15.05
N CYS A 83 -28.89 -4.91 -15.77
CA CYS A 83 -28.12 -4.93 -17.01
C CYS A 83 -26.73 -5.57 -16.81
N ARG A 84 -26.03 -5.27 -15.72
CA ARG A 84 -24.74 -5.93 -15.44
C ARG A 84 -24.90 -7.43 -15.24
N THR A 85 -25.91 -7.86 -14.51
CA THR A 85 -26.19 -9.28 -14.24
C THR A 85 -26.58 -10.02 -15.51
N GLU A 86 -27.41 -9.45 -16.36
CA GLU A 86 -27.77 -9.96 -17.68
C GLU A 86 -26.54 -10.18 -18.58
N GLN A 87 -25.56 -9.27 -18.51
CA GLN A 87 -24.28 -9.41 -19.20
C GLN A 87 -23.27 -10.32 -18.48
N GLY A 88 -23.66 -10.99 -17.40
CA GLY A 88 -22.78 -11.88 -16.63
C GLY A 88 -21.77 -11.15 -15.72
N LEU A 89 -21.99 -9.88 -15.42
CA LEU A 89 -21.13 -9.04 -14.58
C LEU A 89 -21.73 -8.84 -13.19
N SER A 90 -21.88 -9.94 -12.47
CA SER A 90 -22.16 -9.95 -11.04
C SER A 90 -21.19 -10.90 -10.34
N LYS A 91 -21.04 -10.76 -9.02
CA LYS A 91 -20.24 -11.69 -8.20
C LYS A 91 -20.73 -13.12 -8.40
N ALA A 92 -22.04 -13.36 -8.30
CA ALA A 92 -22.67 -14.67 -8.46
C ALA A 92 -22.45 -15.25 -9.87
N SER A 93 -22.56 -14.43 -10.91
CA SER A 93 -22.33 -14.88 -12.30
C SER A 93 -20.89 -15.33 -12.52
N LEU A 94 -19.90 -14.61 -12.00
CA LEU A 94 -18.49 -14.99 -12.10
C LEU A 94 -18.17 -16.22 -11.25
N GLU A 95 -18.75 -16.35 -10.06
CA GLU A 95 -18.62 -17.56 -9.23
C GLU A 95 -19.21 -18.77 -9.95
N HIS A 96 -20.41 -18.65 -10.54
CA HIS A 96 -21.04 -19.72 -11.31
C HIS A 96 -20.19 -20.12 -12.51
N TYR A 97 -19.76 -19.15 -13.32
CA TYR A 97 -18.90 -19.41 -14.47
C TYR A 97 -17.61 -20.14 -14.07
N LEU A 98 -16.94 -19.66 -13.02
CA LEU A 98 -15.69 -20.25 -12.62
C LEU A 98 -15.87 -21.63 -11.94
N LYS A 99 -17.00 -21.87 -11.27
CA LYS A 99 -17.39 -23.18 -10.75
C LYS A 99 -17.45 -24.25 -11.85
N VAL A 100 -18.05 -23.90 -13.01
CA VAL A 100 -18.10 -24.82 -14.15
C VAL A 100 -16.69 -25.09 -14.69
N CYS A 101 -15.90 -24.04 -14.94
CA CYS A 101 -14.50 -24.18 -15.42
C CYS A 101 -13.61 -24.93 -14.42
N GLY A 102 -13.91 -24.81 -13.13
CA GLY A 102 -13.13 -25.40 -12.05
C GLY A 102 -13.33 -26.91 -11.85
N LYS A 103 -14.40 -27.51 -12.41
CA LYS A 103 -14.70 -28.95 -12.26
C LYS A 103 -13.52 -29.84 -12.64
N GLN A 104 -12.81 -29.53 -13.72
CA GLN A 104 -11.62 -30.26 -14.18
C GLN A 104 -10.44 -30.24 -13.19
N PHE A 105 -10.42 -29.27 -12.27
CA PHE A 105 -9.38 -29.13 -11.25
C PHE A 105 -9.83 -29.56 -9.84
N SER A 106 -10.94 -30.29 -9.70
CA SER A 106 -11.53 -30.70 -8.41
C SER A 106 -10.58 -31.50 -7.53
N LYS A 107 -9.65 -32.27 -8.13
CA LYS A 107 -8.59 -32.98 -7.39
C LYS A 107 -7.49 -32.06 -6.86
N LEU A 108 -7.37 -30.83 -7.36
CA LEU A 108 -6.32 -29.87 -6.99
C LEU A 108 -6.85 -28.70 -6.15
N LEU A 109 -8.08 -28.26 -6.38
CA LEU A 109 -8.69 -27.09 -5.76
C LEU A 109 -10.10 -27.42 -5.25
N SER A 110 -10.40 -26.97 -4.05
CA SER A 110 -11.76 -27.06 -3.52
C SER A 110 -12.68 -26.03 -4.17
N SER A 111 -13.98 -26.27 -4.12
CA SER A 111 -15.01 -25.34 -4.62
C SER A 111 -14.90 -23.95 -3.98
N GLN A 112 -14.59 -23.87 -2.68
CA GLN A 112 -14.41 -22.62 -1.96
C GLN A 112 -13.17 -21.84 -2.45
N GLN A 113 -12.09 -22.52 -2.82
CA GLN A 113 -10.89 -21.88 -3.38
C GLN A 113 -11.17 -21.30 -4.76
N VAL A 114 -11.94 -22.00 -5.58
CA VAL A 114 -12.40 -21.52 -6.88
C VAL A 114 -13.32 -20.30 -6.73
N GLN A 115 -14.26 -20.33 -5.79
CA GLN A 115 -15.10 -19.17 -5.47
C GLN A 115 -14.30 -17.98 -4.96
N ALA A 116 -13.34 -18.21 -4.06
CA ALA A 116 -12.48 -17.13 -3.56
C ALA A 116 -11.68 -16.45 -4.68
N GLU A 117 -11.33 -17.19 -5.72
CA GLU A 117 -10.66 -16.62 -6.88
C GLU A 117 -11.61 -15.82 -7.79
N ALA A 118 -12.85 -16.27 -7.96
CA ALA A 118 -13.91 -15.49 -8.63
C ALA A 118 -14.14 -14.15 -7.90
N ASP A 119 -14.20 -14.16 -6.57
CA ASP A 119 -14.33 -12.95 -5.74
C ASP A 119 -13.17 -11.96 -5.98
N ARG A 120 -11.93 -12.46 -6.11
CA ARG A 120 -10.77 -11.61 -6.44
C ARG A 120 -10.90 -10.95 -7.81
N VAL A 121 -11.39 -11.67 -8.81
CA VAL A 121 -11.65 -11.10 -10.14
C VAL A 121 -12.77 -10.09 -10.05
N TRP A 122 -13.85 -10.41 -9.32
CA TRP A 122 -14.96 -9.48 -9.09
C TRP A 122 -14.51 -8.16 -8.46
N CYS A 123 -13.65 -8.18 -7.43
CA CYS A 123 -13.05 -6.95 -6.87
C CYS A 123 -12.29 -6.12 -7.93
N GLY A 124 -11.70 -6.77 -8.92
CA GLY A 124 -11.09 -6.09 -10.07
C GLY A 124 -12.13 -5.43 -10.99
N VAL A 125 -13.22 -6.14 -11.27
CA VAL A 125 -14.37 -5.63 -12.04
C VAL A 125 -15.00 -4.43 -11.36
N GLU A 126 -15.25 -4.51 -10.04
CA GLU A 126 -15.80 -3.39 -9.25
C GLU A 126 -14.94 -2.14 -9.35
N ARG A 127 -13.61 -2.28 -9.26
CA ARG A 127 -12.70 -1.13 -9.43
C ARG A 127 -12.79 -0.51 -10.82
N CYS A 128 -13.04 -1.31 -11.85
CA CYS A 128 -13.22 -0.81 -13.22
C CYS A 128 -14.59 -0.15 -13.42
N LEU A 129 -15.63 -0.67 -12.79
CA LEU A 129 -17.01 -0.17 -12.93
C LEU A 129 -17.27 1.07 -12.06
N PHE A 130 -16.80 1.06 -10.81
CA PHE A 130 -17.17 2.03 -9.77
C PHE A 130 -16.00 2.83 -9.21
N GLY A 131 -14.77 2.44 -9.50
CA GLY A 131 -13.56 3.04 -8.94
C GLY A 131 -12.64 3.65 -10.00
N ASN A 132 -11.37 3.73 -9.66
CA ASN A 132 -10.33 4.31 -10.51
C ASN A 132 -9.63 3.28 -11.41
N GLY A 133 -10.14 2.05 -11.51
CA GLY A 133 -9.60 1.00 -12.36
C GLY A 133 -9.87 1.29 -13.84
N LYS A 134 -8.85 1.17 -14.69
CA LYS A 134 -9.00 1.38 -16.13
C LYS A 134 -9.29 0.07 -16.88
N GLU A 135 -8.66 -1.01 -16.46
CA GLU A 135 -8.68 -2.28 -17.15
C GLU A 135 -8.40 -3.45 -16.20
N LEU A 136 -9.01 -4.60 -16.47
CA LEU A 136 -8.66 -5.86 -15.84
C LEU A 136 -7.39 -6.41 -16.48
N HIS A 137 -6.46 -6.92 -15.67
CA HIS A 137 -5.19 -7.46 -16.16
C HIS A 137 -5.09 -8.96 -15.91
N PHE A 138 -4.54 -9.69 -16.89
CA PHE A 138 -4.08 -11.05 -16.68
C PHE A 138 -2.91 -11.08 -15.71
N LYS A 139 -2.82 -12.12 -14.90
CA LYS A 139 -1.70 -12.33 -13.99
C LYS A 139 -0.76 -13.41 -14.51
N LYS A 140 0.53 -13.18 -14.38
CA LYS A 140 1.54 -14.21 -14.61
C LYS A 140 1.58 -15.16 -13.42
N LEU A 141 1.94 -16.42 -13.64
CA LEU A 141 2.08 -17.41 -12.57
C LEU A 141 2.97 -16.95 -11.41
N MET A 142 4.04 -16.22 -11.72
CA MET A 142 4.96 -15.67 -10.73
C MET A 142 4.32 -14.61 -9.82
N ASP A 143 3.19 -14.03 -10.21
CA ASP A 143 2.46 -13.00 -9.45
C ASP A 143 1.32 -13.61 -8.61
N PHE A 144 1.12 -14.93 -8.73
CA PHE A 144 0.25 -15.68 -7.85
C PHE A 144 1.03 -16.13 -6.62
N ASP A 145 0.67 -15.60 -5.48
CA ASP A 145 1.34 -15.87 -4.20
C ASP A 145 0.42 -16.44 -3.13
N THR A 146 -0.89 -16.47 -3.35
CA THR A 146 -1.85 -16.91 -2.33
C THR A 146 -3.02 -17.68 -2.93
N ILE A 147 -3.30 -18.86 -2.40
CA ILE A 147 -4.53 -19.62 -2.62
C ILE A 147 -5.43 -19.39 -1.42
N GLY A 148 -6.57 -18.73 -1.64
CA GLY A 148 -7.46 -18.30 -0.57
C GLY A 148 -8.46 -19.39 -0.14
N GLY A 149 -8.80 -19.41 1.15
CA GLY A 149 -9.91 -20.16 1.72
C GLY A 149 -11.08 -19.25 2.10
N LYS A 150 -12.25 -19.82 2.34
CA LYS A 150 -13.45 -19.13 2.89
C LYS A 150 -13.87 -19.69 4.27
N SER A 151 -13.48 -20.89 4.60
CA SER A 151 -13.71 -21.52 5.90
C SER A 151 -12.62 -22.52 6.24
N ASN A 152 -12.45 -22.84 7.54
CA ASN A 152 -11.52 -23.90 7.98
C ASN A 152 -12.12 -25.32 7.87
N LYS A 153 -13.34 -25.43 7.32
CA LYS A 153 -14.02 -26.72 7.13
C LYS A 153 -13.73 -27.37 5.78
N ASN A 154 -13.31 -26.59 4.78
CA ASN A 154 -13.12 -27.05 3.42
C ASN A 154 -11.88 -26.40 2.77
N GLY A 155 -11.23 -27.13 1.87
CA GLY A 155 -10.00 -26.71 1.21
C GLY A 155 -8.77 -26.92 2.09
N ALA A 156 -7.98 -25.89 2.31
CA ALA A 156 -6.85 -25.93 3.24
C ALA A 156 -7.38 -25.71 4.66
N ARG A 157 -7.34 -26.75 5.49
CA ARG A 157 -7.80 -26.74 6.89
C ARG A 157 -6.59 -26.77 7.81
N PHE A 158 -6.50 -25.81 8.71
CA PHE A 158 -5.49 -25.81 9.75
C PHE A 158 -6.02 -26.60 10.96
N ASP A 159 -5.24 -27.57 11.37
CA ASP A 159 -5.43 -28.40 12.55
C ASP A 159 -4.51 -27.87 13.64
N LEU A 160 -5.10 -27.38 14.73
CA LEU A 160 -4.37 -26.74 15.82
C LEU A 160 -3.60 -27.77 16.67
N ASP A 161 -4.22 -28.93 16.94
CA ASP A 161 -3.65 -29.94 17.82
C ASP A 161 -2.45 -30.62 17.15
N ALA A 162 -2.59 -30.94 15.87
CA ALA A 162 -1.51 -31.52 15.07
C ALA A 162 -0.50 -30.50 14.55
N MET A 163 -0.81 -29.21 14.58
CA MET A 163 -0.06 -28.13 13.93
C MET A 163 0.22 -28.43 12.45
N HIS A 164 -0.79 -28.91 11.74
CA HIS A 164 -0.72 -29.25 10.33
C HIS A 164 -1.78 -28.50 9.51
N VAL A 165 -1.49 -28.35 8.22
CA VAL A 165 -2.50 -27.97 7.23
C VAL A 165 -2.86 -29.19 6.40
N ASN A 166 -4.11 -29.65 6.54
CA ASN A 166 -4.67 -30.72 5.74
C ASN A 166 -5.32 -30.13 4.48
N TRP A 167 -4.87 -30.53 3.29
CA TRP A 167 -5.31 -29.93 2.03
C TRP A 167 -5.37 -30.94 0.89
N LEU A 168 -6.56 -31.48 0.61
CA LEU A 168 -6.83 -32.39 -0.52
C LEU A 168 -5.73 -33.45 -0.70
N GLY A 169 -5.58 -34.31 0.31
CA GLY A 169 -4.59 -35.41 0.31
C GLY A 169 -3.18 -35.02 0.76
N LEU A 170 -2.90 -33.73 1.01
CA LEU A 170 -1.64 -33.31 1.63
C LEU A 170 -1.84 -33.04 3.12
N SER A 171 -0.84 -33.41 3.94
CA SER A 171 -0.73 -33.05 5.35
C SER A 171 0.59 -32.33 5.58
N LEU A 172 0.54 -31.01 5.70
CA LEU A 172 1.69 -30.12 5.70
C LEU A 172 1.97 -29.61 7.11
N LYS A 173 3.09 -30.05 7.70
CA LYS A 173 3.51 -29.63 9.04
C LYS A 173 3.88 -28.16 9.07
N CYS A 174 3.39 -27.43 10.08
CA CYS A 174 3.77 -26.04 10.35
C CYS A 174 5.00 -25.97 11.26
N TYR A 175 5.94 -25.08 10.93
CA TYR A 175 7.05 -24.75 11.82
C TYR A 175 6.62 -23.64 12.79
N LEU A 176 6.81 -23.89 14.07
CA LEU A 176 6.69 -22.86 15.10
C LEU A 176 7.94 -21.96 15.14
N PRO A 177 7.79 -20.67 15.49
CA PRO A 177 8.92 -19.79 15.72
C PRO A 177 9.82 -20.30 16.84
N LYS A 178 11.14 -20.04 16.70
CA LYS A 178 12.10 -20.46 17.72
C LYS A 178 12.20 -19.49 18.90
N SER A 179 11.93 -18.20 18.70
CA SER A 179 12.00 -17.22 19.79
C SER A 179 10.76 -17.31 20.67
N GLU A 180 10.93 -17.29 21.97
CA GLU A 180 9.87 -17.35 22.97
C GLU A 180 8.79 -16.28 22.72
N ASN A 181 9.22 -15.06 22.44
CA ASN A 181 8.32 -13.95 22.15
C ASN A 181 7.43 -14.20 20.93
N SER A 182 7.98 -14.75 19.84
CA SER A 182 7.18 -15.06 18.66
C SER A 182 6.30 -16.29 18.88
N LEU A 183 6.78 -17.27 19.66
CA LEU A 183 6.04 -18.48 19.99
C LEU A 183 4.83 -18.15 20.87
N SER A 184 5.02 -17.37 21.93
CA SER A 184 3.93 -16.91 22.78
C SER A 184 2.90 -16.09 22.00
N TYR A 185 3.33 -15.20 21.10
CA TYR A 185 2.43 -14.47 20.22
C TYR A 185 1.57 -15.40 19.33
N VAL A 186 2.19 -16.44 18.77
CA VAL A 186 1.46 -17.43 17.96
C VAL A 186 0.39 -18.14 18.78
N TRP A 187 0.75 -18.63 19.98
CA TRP A 187 -0.20 -19.33 20.83
C TRP A 187 -1.34 -18.43 21.34
N GLU A 188 -1.03 -17.20 21.73
CA GLU A 188 -2.05 -16.22 22.11
C GLU A 188 -2.99 -15.90 20.94
N SER A 189 -2.43 -15.73 19.74
CA SER A 189 -3.23 -15.48 18.54
C SER A 189 -4.16 -16.65 18.21
N LEU A 190 -3.70 -17.88 18.36
CA LEU A 190 -4.45 -19.09 18.02
C LEU A 190 -5.54 -19.49 19.05
N LYS A 191 -5.62 -18.82 20.21
CA LYS A 191 -6.76 -18.98 21.15
C LYS A 191 -8.09 -18.53 20.52
N GLY A 192 -8.04 -17.62 19.55
CA GLY A 192 -9.23 -17.16 18.85
C GLY A 192 -9.80 -18.20 17.87
N LYS A 193 -11.06 -18.05 17.49
CA LYS A 193 -11.70 -18.94 16.51
C LYS A 193 -11.01 -18.82 15.15
N ILE A 194 -10.51 -19.95 14.63
CA ILE A 194 -9.92 -20.02 13.28
C ILE A 194 -11.05 -19.92 12.24
N SER A 195 -11.00 -18.87 11.43
CA SER A 195 -11.98 -18.61 10.39
C SER A 195 -11.69 -19.40 9.13
N TYR A 196 -10.46 -19.30 8.61
CA TYR A 196 -9.98 -20.05 7.44
C TYR A 196 -8.46 -20.02 7.36
N CYS A 197 -7.91 -20.90 6.51
CA CYS A 197 -6.48 -20.95 6.20
C CYS A 197 -6.25 -20.67 4.71
N ASN A 198 -5.28 -19.81 4.41
CA ASN A 198 -4.76 -19.59 3.07
C ASN A 198 -3.40 -20.28 2.95
N ILE A 199 -3.08 -20.75 1.74
CA ILE A 199 -1.72 -21.16 1.41
C ILE A 199 -1.02 -20.05 0.65
N LYS A 200 0.06 -19.54 1.22
CA LYS A 200 0.87 -18.47 0.64
C LYS A 200 2.25 -18.98 0.24
N ARG A 201 2.77 -18.47 -0.87
CA ARG A 201 4.16 -18.70 -1.25
C ARG A 201 4.92 -17.39 -1.38
N LEU A 202 6.14 -17.36 -0.85
CA LEU A 202 7.02 -16.20 -0.91
C LEU A 202 8.30 -16.56 -1.66
N MET A 203 8.73 -15.69 -2.59
CA MET A 203 9.94 -15.89 -3.35
C MET A 203 11.17 -15.49 -2.52
N PHE A 204 12.10 -16.44 -2.41
CA PHE A 204 13.45 -16.26 -1.88
C PHE A 204 14.47 -16.43 -3.01
N SER A 205 15.72 -16.09 -2.76
CA SER A 205 16.80 -16.35 -3.73
C SER A 205 16.95 -17.84 -4.06
N SER A 206 16.69 -18.71 -3.08
CA SER A 206 16.69 -20.17 -3.19
C SER A 206 15.44 -20.77 -3.86
N GLY A 207 14.40 -19.98 -4.12
CA GLY A 207 13.12 -20.44 -4.65
C GLY A 207 11.92 -20.11 -3.78
N TRP A 208 10.79 -20.75 -4.05
CA TRP A 208 9.58 -20.57 -3.27
C TRP A 208 9.68 -21.22 -1.90
N ARG A 209 9.14 -20.50 -0.87
CA ARG A 209 8.80 -21.07 0.42
C ARG A 209 7.31 -20.90 0.65
N TYR A 210 6.70 -21.90 1.28
CA TYR A 210 5.24 -21.99 1.47
C TYR A 210 4.89 -21.73 2.93
N TYR A 211 3.77 -21.06 3.14
CA TYR A 211 3.30 -20.64 4.44
C TYR A 211 1.81 -20.93 4.56
N ALA A 212 1.39 -21.29 5.74
CA ALA A 212 0.00 -21.21 6.18
C ALA A 212 -0.27 -19.79 6.67
N GLU A 213 -1.26 -19.11 6.11
CA GLU A 213 -1.83 -17.87 6.64
C GLU A 213 -3.15 -18.22 7.32
N ILE A 214 -3.11 -18.34 8.63
CA ILE A 214 -4.25 -18.71 9.47
C ILE A 214 -4.95 -17.42 9.86
N VAL A 215 -6.19 -17.26 9.43
CA VAL A 215 -7.02 -16.10 9.76
C VAL A 215 -7.86 -16.42 10.99
N VAL A 216 -7.64 -15.64 12.04
CA VAL A 216 -8.25 -15.81 13.36
C VAL A 216 -9.19 -14.65 13.65
N SER A 217 -10.32 -14.93 14.28
CA SER A 217 -11.30 -13.94 14.73
C SER A 217 -10.76 -13.15 15.93
N GLY A 218 -11.25 -11.92 16.09
CA GLY A 218 -10.82 -11.04 17.18
C GLY A 218 -9.64 -10.14 16.81
N ALA A 219 -9.20 -9.35 17.79
CA ALA A 219 -8.03 -8.49 17.69
C ALA A 219 -6.74 -9.29 17.78
N ALA A 220 -5.66 -8.80 17.17
CA ALA A 220 -4.34 -9.39 17.36
C ALA A 220 -3.86 -9.13 18.79
N PRO A 221 -3.15 -10.08 19.43
CA PRO A 221 -2.51 -9.83 20.71
C PRO A 221 -1.56 -8.63 20.60
N THR A 222 -1.59 -7.76 21.58
CA THR A 222 -0.70 -6.61 21.67
C THR A 222 0.15 -6.72 22.93
N ARG A 223 1.42 -6.31 22.81
CA ARG A 223 2.39 -6.29 23.91
C ARG A 223 2.87 -4.89 24.23
N VAL A 224 2.29 -3.91 23.55
CA VAL A 224 2.66 -2.51 23.73
C VAL A 224 1.68 -1.93 24.74
N SER A 225 2.21 -1.42 25.84
CA SER A 225 1.44 -0.58 26.77
C SER A 225 1.13 0.73 26.09
N ILE A 226 -0.09 1.20 26.23
CA ILE A 226 -0.48 2.52 25.73
C ILE A 226 -0.03 3.59 26.71
N GLY A 227 0.50 4.71 26.18
CA GLY A 227 0.79 5.90 26.96
C GLY A 227 -0.47 6.65 27.38
N THR A 228 -0.29 7.82 27.99
CA THR A 228 -1.38 8.65 28.50
C THR A 228 -1.50 9.99 27.77
N SER A 229 -0.43 10.43 27.13
CA SER A 229 -0.29 11.76 26.53
C SER A 229 -1.11 11.93 25.23
N THR A 230 -1.30 13.20 24.84
CA THR A 230 -1.75 13.57 23.48
C THR A 230 -0.56 13.86 22.61
N MET A 231 -0.48 13.29 21.42
CA MET A 231 0.60 13.53 20.46
C MET A 231 0.06 14.06 19.14
N GLY A 232 0.33 15.33 18.85
CA GLY A 232 0.07 15.91 17.51
C GLY A 232 1.06 15.37 16.49
N ILE A 233 0.59 15.02 15.30
CA ILE A 233 1.43 14.44 14.24
C ILE A 233 1.30 15.21 12.94
N ASP A 234 2.44 15.68 12.43
CA ASP A 234 2.60 16.20 11.06
C ASP A 234 3.27 15.14 10.19
N PRO A 235 2.53 14.49 9.25
CA PRO A 235 3.07 13.47 8.38
C PRO A 235 3.64 14.07 7.10
N GLY A 236 4.96 14.14 6.99
CA GLY A 236 5.66 14.48 5.76
C GLY A 236 5.66 13.35 4.71
N VAL A 237 6.26 13.61 3.55
CA VAL A 237 6.45 12.60 2.47
C VAL A 237 7.61 11.63 2.76
N SER A 238 8.49 11.98 3.67
CA SER A 238 9.68 11.22 4.05
C SER A 238 9.92 11.13 5.55
N THR A 239 9.39 12.04 6.31
CA THR A 239 9.58 12.20 7.76
C THR A 239 8.23 12.22 8.46
N ILE A 240 8.26 11.95 9.75
CA ILE A 240 7.15 12.16 10.69
C ILE A 240 7.67 13.07 11.80
N ALA A 241 6.93 14.11 12.08
CA ALA A 241 7.08 14.92 13.28
C ALA A 241 5.94 14.62 14.24
N GLY A 242 6.27 14.43 15.51
CA GLY A 242 5.30 14.19 16.57
C GLY A 242 5.69 14.98 17.82
N VAL A 243 4.74 15.62 18.47
CA VAL A 243 4.95 16.36 19.71
C VAL A 243 3.89 15.99 20.72
N SER A 244 4.33 15.54 21.89
CA SER A 244 3.49 15.30 23.07
C SER A 244 3.80 16.29 24.18
N GLU A 245 3.21 16.10 25.35
CA GLU A 245 3.46 16.90 26.54
C GLU A 245 4.95 16.81 26.98
N ASP A 246 5.56 15.64 26.83
CA ASP A 246 6.86 15.27 27.39
C ASP A 246 7.87 14.75 26.37
N ALA A 247 7.52 14.70 25.08
CA ALA A 247 8.40 14.18 24.05
C ALA A 247 8.22 14.83 22.69
N CYS A 248 9.34 15.10 22.01
CA CYS A 248 9.41 15.42 20.60
C CYS A 248 9.98 14.23 19.81
N VAL A 249 9.40 13.95 18.66
CA VAL A 249 9.84 12.89 17.74
C VAL A 249 9.95 13.46 16.33
N LEU A 250 11.12 13.29 15.72
CA LEU A 250 11.36 13.66 14.33
C LEU A 250 12.15 12.53 13.66
N GLU A 251 11.47 11.71 12.86
CA GLU A 251 12.08 10.50 12.29
C GLU A 251 11.85 10.34 10.79
N GLU A 252 12.85 9.78 10.10
CA GLU A 252 12.70 9.39 8.71
C GLU A 252 11.98 8.05 8.59
N LEU A 253 10.92 8.01 7.76
CA LEU A 253 10.19 6.77 7.48
C LEU A 253 11.06 5.80 6.65
N ALA A 254 11.29 4.61 7.18
CA ALA A 254 11.99 3.52 6.51
C ALA A 254 13.32 3.97 5.82
N PRO A 255 14.30 4.51 6.57
CA PRO A 255 15.52 5.14 6.02
C PRO A 255 16.33 4.21 5.11
N ASN A 256 16.46 2.93 5.48
CA ASN A 256 17.25 1.95 4.69
C ASN A 256 16.55 1.43 3.43
N ALA A 257 15.31 1.86 3.14
CA ALA A 257 14.61 1.45 1.92
C ALA A 257 15.36 1.87 0.63
N ILE A 258 16.18 2.93 0.70
CA ILE A 258 17.04 3.37 -0.41
C ILE A 258 18.08 2.33 -0.82
N GLN A 259 18.61 1.55 0.12
CA GLN A 259 19.61 0.52 -0.16
C GLN A 259 19.00 -0.61 -1.00
N TYR A 260 17.75 -0.98 -0.71
CA TYR A 260 17.02 -1.96 -1.54
C TYR A 260 16.76 -1.41 -2.95
N GLU A 261 16.41 -0.13 -3.09
CA GLU A 261 16.19 0.49 -4.41
C GLU A 261 17.46 0.51 -5.26
N LYS A 262 18.62 0.82 -4.68
CA LYS A 262 19.91 0.77 -5.38
C LYS A 262 20.20 -0.65 -5.91
N LYS A 263 19.94 -1.69 -5.08
CA LYS A 263 20.10 -3.10 -5.48
C LYS A 263 19.10 -3.49 -6.59
N ILE A 264 17.83 -3.14 -6.43
CA ILE A 264 16.77 -3.37 -7.42
C ILE A 264 17.12 -2.72 -8.76
N GLN A 265 17.59 -1.47 -8.75
CA GLN A 265 18.00 -0.75 -9.97
C GLN A 265 19.15 -1.45 -10.69
N LYS A 266 20.20 -1.89 -9.96
CA LYS A 266 21.33 -2.62 -10.55
C LYS A 266 20.87 -3.92 -11.21
N ILE A 267 20.00 -4.70 -10.55
CA ILE A 267 19.46 -5.95 -11.12
C ILE A 267 18.60 -5.65 -12.35
N SER A 268 17.72 -4.65 -12.28
CA SER A 268 16.87 -4.27 -13.42
C SER A 268 17.67 -3.86 -14.65
N GLN A 269 18.78 -3.11 -14.46
CA GLN A 269 19.70 -2.76 -15.54
C GLN A 269 20.40 -3.98 -16.18
N ARG A 270 20.81 -4.97 -15.34
CA ARG A 270 21.38 -6.22 -15.82
C ARG A 270 20.36 -7.04 -16.61
N MET A 271 19.12 -7.09 -16.12
CA MET A 271 18.02 -7.78 -16.80
C MET A 271 17.69 -7.13 -18.14
N ASP A 272 17.68 -5.79 -18.22
CA ASP A 272 17.43 -5.09 -19.48
C ASP A 272 18.53 -5.41 -20.51
N ARG A 273 19.80 -5.36 -20.10
CA ARG A 273 20.93 -5.75 -20.97
C ARG A 273 20.81 -7.20 -21.46
N SER A 274 20.55 -8.16 -20.56
CA SER A 274 20.38 -9.56 -20.93
C SER A 274 19.22 -9.77 -21.89
N ARG A 275 18.11 -9.07 -21.68
CA ARG A 275 16.93 -9.13 -22.55
C ARG A 275 17.22 -8.58 -23.94
N ARG A 276 17.96 -7.48 -24.05
CA ARG A 276 18.37 -6.89 -25.34
C ARG A 276 19.28 -7.80 -26.13
N ILE A 277 20.28 -8.38 -25.48
CA ILE A 277 21.20 -9.34 -26.12
C ILE A 277 20.45 -10.57 -26.65
N SER A 278 19.51 -11.10 -25.87
CA SER A 278 18.75 -12.30 -26.27
C SER A 278 17.67 -12.04 -27.32
N ASN A 279 17.34 -10.76 -27.61
CA ASN A 279 16.24 -10.39 -28.51
C ASN A 279 16.57 -9.11 -29.31
N PRO A 280 17.63 -9.09 -30.12
CA PRO A 280 18.03 -7.88 -30.86
C PRO A 280 16.91 -7.36 -31.79
N ASN A 281 16.21 -8.27 -32.48
CA ASN A 281 15.14 -7.94 -33.42
C ASN A 281 13.88 -7.33 -32.79
N LYS A 282 13.81 -7.33 -31.46
CA LYS A 282 12.71 -6.71 -30.69
C LYS A 282 12.91 -5.23 -30.42
N TYR A 283 14.00 -4.63 -30.88
CA TYR A 283 14.34 -3.25 -30.62
C TYR A 283 14.60 -2.51 -31.93
N ASN A 284 14.11 -1.26 -32.00
CA ASN A 284 14.42 -0.34 -33.05
C ASN A 284 15.83 0.25 -32.86
N GLU A 285 16.39 0.91 -33.88
CA GLU A 285 17.70 1.57 -33.82
C GLU A 285 17.82 2.58 -32.68
N ASP A 286 16.73 3.29 -32.34
CA ASP A 286 16.67 4.22 -31.21
C ASP A 286 16.63 3.52 -29.84
N GLY A 287 16.65 2.17 -29.81
CA GLY A 287 16.59 1.36 -28.59
C GLY A 287 15.19 1.22 -27.98
N THR A 288 14.16 1.70 -28.63
CA THR A 288 12.77 1.44 -28.22
C THR A 288 12.31 0.04 -28.63
N ILE A 289 11.26 -0.48 -27.98
CA ILE A 289 10.71 -1.79 -28.32
C ILE A 289 9.93 -1.70 -29.63
N ASN A 290 10.28 -2.54 -30.60
CA ASN A 290 9.54 -2.73 -31.83
C ASN A 290 8.24 -3.51 -31.52
N ARG A 291 7.11 -2.78 -31.51
CA ARG A 291 5.80 -3.34 -31.20
C ARG A 291 5.21 -4.15 -32.36
N SER A 292 5.70 -3.98 -33.57
CA SER A 292 5.26 -4.74 -34.77
C SER A 292 5.80 -6.17 -34.74
N ASN A 293 6.94 -6.38 -34.13
CA ASN A 293 7.51 -7.72 -33.97
C ASN A 293 6.76 -8.51 -32.90
N ARG A 294 6.02 -9.55 -33.32
CA ARG A 294 5.20 -10.42 -32.46
C ARG A 294 5.88 -11.71 -32.02
N ASP A 295 7.16 -11.93 -32.37
CA ASP A 295 7.89 -13.14 -31.94
C ASP A 295 7.87 -13.32 -30.42
N PRO A 296 7.95 -14.54 -29.90
CA PRO A 296 8.06 -14.77 -28.47
C PRO A 296 9.39 -14.23 -27.91
N TRP A 297 9.35 -13.64 -26.71
CA TRP A 297 10.55 -13.21 -26.01
C TRP A 297 11.41 -14.39 -25.59
N LYS A 298 12.70 -14.37 -25.94
CA LYS A 298 13.69 -15.34 -25.47
C LYS A 298 14.37 -14.84 -24.20
N TYR A 299 14.49 -15.71 -23.21
CA TYR A 299 15.09 -15.37 -21.91
C TYR A 299 16.22 -16.34 -21.57
N SER A 300 17.39 -15.82 -21.23
CA SER A 300 18.52 -16.63 -20.76
C SER A 300 18.25 -17.23 -19.38
N LYS A 301 18.94 -18.32 -19.02
CA LYS A 301 18.88 -18.90 -17.67
C LYS A 301 19.23 -17.86 -16.58
N ASN A 302 20.21 -16.99 -16.87
CA ASN A 302 20.61 -15.92 -15.96
C ASN A 302 19.50 -14.85 -15.80
N TYR A 303 18.79 -14.50 -16.88
CA TYR A 303 17.65 -13.62 -16.79
C TYR A 303 16.58 -14.17 -15.83
N VAL A 304 16.25 -15.45 -15.92
CA VAL A 304 15.28 -16.11 -15.04
C VAL A 304 15.75 -16.10 -13.57
N LYS A 305 17.05 -16.34 -13.32
CA LYS A 305 17.64 -16.21 -11.96
C LYS A 305 17.50 -14.78 -11.43
N MET A 306 17.78 -13.77 -12.27
CA MET A 306 17.62 -12.35 -11.91
C MET A 306 16.16 -11.98 -11.61
N CYS A 307 15.17 -12.55 -12.32
CA CYS A 307 13.75 -12.37 -11.99
C CYS A 307 13.42 -12.84 -10.57
N ARG A 308 13.92 -14.01 -10.17
CA ARG A 308 13.74 -14.54 -8.81
C ARG A 308 14.39 -13.63 -7.75
N LEU A 309 15.63 -13.22 -8.03
CA LEU A 309 16.35 -12.30 -7.14
C LEU A 309 15.63 -10.96 -7.01
N LEU A 310 15.16 -10.39 -8.12
CA LEU A 310 14.40 -9.14 -8.13
C LEU A 310 13.12 -9.25 -7.27
N LYS A 311 12.35 -10.33 -7.43
CA LYS A 311 11.15 -10.58 -6.63
C LYS A 311 11.48 -10.73 -5.15
N SER A 312 12.58 -11.42 -4.82
CA SER A 312 13.08 -11.54 -3.45
C SER A 312 13.48 -10.18 -2.84
N LEU A 313 14.11 -9.29 -3.62
CA LEU A 313 14.48 -7.95 -3.18
C LEU A 313 13.26 -7.06 -2.91
N TYR A 314 12.24 -7.12 -3.77
CA TYR A 314 10.97 -6.42 -3.52
C TYR A 314 10.28 -6.92 -2.25
N ARG A 315 10.27 -8.23 -2.02
CA ARG A 315 9.74 -8.81 -0.78
C ARG A 315 10.50 -8.33 0.45
N LYS A 316 11.85 -8.35 0.41
CA LYS A 316 12.69 -7.86 1.51
C LYS A 316 12.47 -6.37 1.78
N LYS A 317 12.39 -5.54 0.71
CA LYS A 317 12.07 -4.12 0.83
C LYS A 317 10.72 -3.90 1.52
N HIS A 318 9.70 -4.66 1.09
CA HIS A 318 8.37 -4.56 1.68
C HIS A 318 8.37 -4.95 3.16
N ALA A 319 8.99 -6.08 3.51
CA ALA A 319 9.10 -6.52 4.91
C ALA A 319 9.79 -5.46 5.76
N TYR A 320 10.93 -4.94 5.31
CA TYR A 320 11.66 -3.87 6.01
C TYR A 320 10.78 -2.62 6.26
N ILE A 321 10.04 -2.14 5.23
CA ILE A 321 9.14 -0.98 5.39
C ILE A 321 8.05 -1.27 6.43
N VAL A 322 7.47 -2.47 6.40
CA VAL A 322 6.43 -2.88 7.36
C VAL A 322 6.97 -2.90 8.77
N ASP A 323 8.13 -3.52 8.97
CA ASP A 323 8.72 -3.71 10.30
C ASP A 323 9.17 -2.35 10.87
N SER A 324 9.85 -1.51 10.06
CA SER A 324 10.23 -0.14 10.44
C SER A 324 9.01 0.72 10.83
N HIS A 325 7.90 0.63 10.09
CA HIS A 325 6.68 1.36 10.48
C HIS A 325 6.07 0.83 11.78
N ARG A 326 6.08 -0.48 11.99
CA ARG A 326 5.55 -1.09 13.22
C ARG A 326 6.35 -0.72 14.45
N GLU A 327 7.67 -0.66 14.34
CA GLU A 327 8.58 -0.23 15.40
C GLU A 327 8.29 1.22 15.77
N LEU A 328 8.22 2.12 14.78
CA LEU A 328 7.90 3.52 15.03
C LEU A 328 6.49 3.69 15.61
N CYS A 329 5.47 3.01 15.08
CA CYS A 329 4.13 3.04 15.67
C CYS A 329 4.13 2.56 17.14
N ASN A 330 4.87 1.50 17.46
CA ASN A 330 4.98 1.03 18.85
C ASN A 330 5.58 2.11 19.75
N LYS A 331 6.68 2.74 19.30
CA LYS A 331 7.32 3.86 20.02
C LYS A 331 6.34 5.00 20.29
N LEU A 332 5.53 5.42 19.29
CA LEU A 332 4.57 6.50 19.48
C LEU A 332 3.43 6.09 20.44
N ILE A 333 2.94 4.86 20.33
CA ILE A 333 1.85 4.35 21.18
C ILE A 333 2.29 4.21 22.66
N THR A 334 3.56 3.92 22.94
CA THR A 334 4.05 3.90 24.33
C THR A 334 4.13 5.30 24.96
N ILE A 335 4.16 6.35 24.16
CA ILE A 335 4.15 7.74 24.63
C ILE A 335 2.73 8.26 24.78
N ALA A 336 1.88 8.04 23.78
CA ALA A 336 0.59 8.72 23.69
C ALA A 336 -0.59 7.76 23.49
N ARG A 337 -1.75 8.22 23.91
CA ARG A 337 -3.05 7.56 23.72
C ARG A 337 -3.91 8.27 22.68
N TYR A 338 -3.82 9.57 22.57
CA TYR A 338 -4.60 10.39 21.66
C TYR A 338 -3.72 10.99 20.57
N PHE A 339 -4.10 10.77 19.29
CA PHE A 339 -3.32 11.16 18.12
C PHE A 339 -4.15 12.05 17.20
N PRO A 340 -4.14 13.38 17.34
CA PRO A 340 -4.54 14.30 16.29
C PRO A 340 -3.47 14.31 15.19
N VAL A 341 -3.90 14.07 13.94
CA VAL A 341 -2.99 13.85 12.80
C VAL A 341 -3.43 14.66 11.60
N GLU A 342 -2.52 15.41 10.98
CA GLU A 342 -2.83 16.17 9.77
C GLU A 342 -3.23 15.24 8.62
N LYS A 343 -4.37 15.55 7.98
CA LYS A 343 -4.92 14.77 6.87
C LYS A 343 -4.19 15.05 5.56
N MET A 344 -3.28 14.16 5.16
CA MET A 344 -2.49 14.30 3.95
C MET A 344 -3.05 13.57 2.73
N HIS A 345 -3.16 14.26 1.60
CA HIS A 345 -3.60 13.69 0.32
C HIS A 345 -2.42 13.15 -0.52
N PHE A 346 -1.78 12.08 -0.07
CA PHE A 346 -0.61 11.47 -0.74
C PHE A 346 -0.85 11.09 -2.20
N GLN A 347 -2.08 10.70 -2.59
CA GLN A 347 -2.41 10.40 -3.99
C GLN A 347 -2.28 11.63 -4.88
N ALA A 348 -2.69 12.81 -4.40
CA ALA A 348 -2.54 14.06 -5.14
C ALA A 348 -1.07 14.44 -5.31
N LEU A 349 -0.24 14.23 -4.28
CA LEU A 349 1.21 14.47 -4.32
C LEU A 349 1.96 13.53 -5.28
N GLN A 350 1.43 12.33 -5.55
CA GLN A 350 1.97 11.38 -6.52
C GLN A 350 1.55 11.68 -7.96
N LYS A 351 0.45 12.41 -8.16
CA LYS A 351 -0.18 12.59 -9.47
C LYS A 351 0.77 13.28 -10.44
N ARG A 352 0.97 12.66 -11.61
CA ARG A 352 1.72 13.27 -12.71
C ARG A 352 0.90 14.42 -13.31
N ALA A 353 1.56 15.54 -13.67
CA ALA A 353 0.89 16.55 -14.47
C ALA A 353 0.47 15.93 -15.82
N LYS A 354 -0.77 16.19 -16.27
CA LYS A 354 -1.27 15.68 -17.55
C LYS A 354 -0.50 16.26 -18.73
N GLU A 355 -0.09 17.52 -18.63
CA GLU A 355 0.69 18.22 -19.64
C GLU A 355 1.98 18.75 -19.02
N THR A 356 3.10 18.48 -19.65
CA THR A 356 4.41 19.02 -19.27
C THR A 356 4.86 19.97 -20.35
N LYS A 357 4.73 21.29 -20.12
CA LYS A 357 5.30 22.33 -21.00
C LYS A 357 6.82 22.21 -21.00
N ARG A 358 7.43 22.38 -22.17
CA ARG A 358 8.89 22.45 -22.28
C ARG A 358 9.38 23.83 -21.81
N GLN A 359 10.59 23.87 -21.27
CA GLN A 359 11.26 25.12 -20.94
C GLN A 359 11.62 25.84 -22.24
N GLU A 360 11.56 27.16 -22.24
CA GLU A 360 11.97 27.96 -23.42
C GLU A 360 13.48 27.88 -23.63
N LYS A 361 14.25 27.83 -22.54
CA LYS A 361 15.70 27.71 -22.54
C LYS A 361 16.16 26.32 -22.97
N LYS A 362 17.01 26.26 -24.02
CA LYS A 362 17.72 25.02 -24.40
C LYS A 362 18.86 24.77 -23.42
N THR A 363 19.03 23.51 -23.00
CA THR A 363 20.10 23.06 -22.09
C THR A 363 21.00 22.08 -22.85
N GLU A 364 22.30 22.27 -22.76
CA GLU A 364 23.28 21.35 -23.29
C GLU A 364 23.29 20.04 -22.49
N VAL A 365 23.18 18.91 -23.16
CA VAL A 365 23.28 17.60 -22.58
C VAL A 365 24.35 16.81 -23.33
N LYS A 366 25.45 16.51 -22.64
CA LYS A 366 26.48 15.58 -23.15
C LYS A 366 25.89 14.16 -23.22
N GLN A 367 25.92 13.60 -24.43
CA GLN A 367 25.54 12.20 -24.64
C GLN A 367 26.72 11.28 -24.28
N LYS A 368 26.46 9.98 -24.10
CA LYS A 368 27.49 8.99 -23.77
C LYS A 368 28.58 8.84 -24.83
N ASN A 369 28.33 9.25 -26.06
CA ASN A 369 29.25 9.26 -27.19
C ASN A 369 30.05 10.56 -27.32
N GLY A 370 30.02 11.42 -26.31
CA GLY A 370 30.76 12.70 -26.29
C GLY A 370 30.08 13.88 -27.04
N THR A 371 29.04 13.64 -27.81
CA THR A 371 28.33 14.69 -28.54
C THR A 371 27.44 15.53 -27.62
N VAL A 372 27.42 16.84 -27.82
CA VAL A 372 26.56 17.80 -27.08
C VAL A 372 25.28 18.03 -27.85
N LYS A 373 24.13 17.73 -27.22
CA LYS A 373 22.81 17.95 -27.80
C LYS A 373 22.06 19.04 -27.04
N LEU A 374 21.58 20.05 -27.74
CA LEU A 374 20.71 21.09 -27.17
C LEU A 374 19.28 20.58 -27.03
N ILE A 375 18.83 20.38 -25.80
CA ILE A 375 17.49 19.82 -25.51
C ILE A 375 16.68 20.84 -24.70
N ARG A 376 15.42 21.07 -25.09
CA ARG A 376 14.45 21.77 -24.24
C ARG A 376 13.94 20.82 -23.17
N LYS A 377 14.38 20.99 -21.91
CA LYS A 377 13.89 20.20 -20.77
C LYS A 377 12.44 20.55 -20.46
N TYR A 378 11.70 19.54 -19.96
CA TYR A 378 10.33 19.78 -19.51
C TYR A 378 10.32 20.57 -18.19
N LYS A 379 9.37 21.54 -18.05
CA LYS A 379 9.09 22.19 -16.76
C LYS A 379 8.68 21.11 -15.77
N ARG A 380 9.53 20.81 -14.78
CA ARG A 380 9.24 19.79 -13.77
C ARG A 380 8.48 20.44 -12.62
N LYS A 381 7.23 20.03 -12.38
CA LYS A 381 6.63 20.22 -11.05
C LYS A 381 7.40 19.35 -10.05
N LYS A 382 7.68 19.87 -8.83
CA LYS A 382 8.21 19.05 -7.72
C LYS A 382 7.25 17.88 -7.50
N ARG A 383 7.75 16.64 -7.60
CA ARG A 383 6.95 15.42 -7.48
C ARG A 383 7.52 14.56 -6.39
N PHE A 384 6.68 14.23 -5.43
CA PHE A 384 7.07 13.41 -4.29
C PHE A 384 6.86 11.91 -4.50
N GLY A 385 6.35 11.49 -5.68
CA GLY A 385 5.99 10.11 -5.96
C GLY A 385 7.09 9.09 -5.69
N ARG A 386 8.38 9.43 -5.91
CA ARG A 386 9.49 8.53 -5.59
C ARG A 386 9.69 8.37 -4.08
N SER A 387 9.62 9.46 -3.32
CA SER A 387 9.73 9.43 -1.87
C SER A 387 8.56 8.65 -1.24
N ILE A 388 7.34 8.96 -1.66
CA ILE A 388 6.13 8.29 -1.19
C ILE A 388 6.16 6.78 -1.49
N ASN A 389 6.58 6.36 -2.70
CA ASN A 389 6.72 4.94 -3.03
C ASN A 389 7.83 4.23 -2.25
N ARG A 390 8.86 4.95 -1.86
CA ARG A 390 9.97 4.41 -1.09
C ARG A 390 9.57 4.17 0.35
N ARG A 391 8.89 5.14 0.97
CA ARG A 391 8.63 5.21 2.40
C ARG A 391 7.22 4.85 2.82
N ALA A 392 6.26 4.88 1.88
CA ALA A 392 4.86 4.54 2.09
C ALA A 392 4.19 5.25 3.30
N PRO A 393 4.22 6.61 3.41
CA PRO A 393 3.71 7.33 4.57
C PRO A 393 2.21 7.06 4.83
N ALA A 394 1.37 6.95 3.80
CA ALA A 394 -0.04 6.58 3.96
C ALA A 394 -0.24 5.22 4.66
N ARG A 395 0.68 4.27 4.42
CA ARG A 395 0.66 2.98 5.11
C ARG A 395 1.05 3.13 6.58
N PHE A 396 2.02 4.00 6.89
CA PHE A 396 2.40 4.29 8.27
C PHE A 396 1.22 4.82 9.06
N LEU A 397 0.50 5.83 8.54
CA LEU A 397 -0.67 6.40 9.21
C LEU A 397 -1.80 5.36 9.42
N LEU A 398 -2.04 4.51 8.41
CA LEU A 398 -3.02 3.43 8.55
C LEU A 398 -2.62 2.41 9.62
N GLU A 399 -1.32 2.07 9.72
CA GLU A 399 -0.80 1.16 10.74
C GLU A 399 -0.85 1.79 12.13
N LEU A 400 -0.54 3.09 12.27
CA LEU A 400 -0.66 3.84 13.52
C LEU A 400 -2.11 3.86 14.00
N LYS A 401 -3.05 4.25 13.13
CA LYS A 401 -4.49 4.24 13.42
C LYS A 401 -4.94 2.87 13.93
N ARG A 402 -4.67 1.83 13.15
CA ARG A 402 -5.08 0.45 13.49
C ARG A 402 -4.51 -0.03 14.82
N LYS A 403 -3.24 0.31 15.10
CA LYS A 403 -2.58 -0.12 16.34
C LYS A 403 -3.06 0.69 17.54
N ALA A 404 -3.20 2.00 17.41
CA ALA A 404 -3.72 2.86 18.48
C ALA A 404 -5.14 2.42 18.88
N GLU A 405 -6.05 2.25 17.91
CA GLU A 405 -7.42 1.79 18.14
C GLU A 405 -7.45 0.39 18.79
N ALA A 406 -6.53 -0.51 18.41
CA ALA A 406 -6.45 -1.88 18.97
C ALA A 406 -6.09 -1.92 20.47
N VAL A 407 -5.42 -0.90 20.98
CA VAL A 407 -5.03 -0.78 22.41
C VAL A 407 -5.89 0.23 23.18
N GLY A 408 -6.99 0.70 22.59
CA GLY A 408 -7.91 1.66 23.22
C GLY A 408 -7.47 3.11 23.13
N GLY A 409 -6.57 3.44 22.21
CA GLY A 409 -6.21 4.81 21.84
C GLY A 409 -7.18 5.40 20.81
N VAL A 410 -7.04 6.70 20.56
CA VAL A 410 -7.88 7.47 19.65
C VAL A 410 -7.03 8.10 18.55
N TYR A 411 -7.46 7.98 17.30
CA TYR A 411 -6.85 8.62 16.15
C TYR A 411 -7.85 9.60 15.51
N ALA A 412 -7.53 10.88 15.51
CA ALA A 412 -8.36 11.93 14.94
C ALA A 412 -7.66 12.59 13.75
N GLU A 413 -8.41 12.95 12.71
CA GLU A 413 -7.88 13.63 11.52
C GLU A 413 -8.18 15.13 11.59
N VAL A 414 -7.14 15.96 11.41
CA VAL A 414 -7.22 17.41 11.32
C VAL A 414 -7.20 17.83 9.84
N ASP A 415 -8.15 18.64 9.39
CA ASP A 415 -8.20 19.05 7.97
C ASP A 415 -7.13 20.11 7.66
N THR A 416 -6.22 19.75 6.77
CA THR A 416 -5.10 20.60 6.32
C THR A 416 -5.55 21.95 5.74
N LYS A 417 -6.74 22.02 5.14
CA LYS A 417 -7.20 23.23 4.46
C LYS A 417 -7.77 24.27 5.42
N GLU A 418 -8.34 23.83 6.50
CA GLU A 418 -8.89 24.69 7.54
C GLU A 418 -7.80 25.06 8.55
N PHE A 419 -7.12 24.08 9.11
CA PHE A 419 -6.13 24.23 10.19
C PHE A 419 -4.83 24.94 9.75
N LYS A 420 -4.25 24.57 8.62
CA LYS A 420 -3.03 25.17 8.03
C LYS A 420 -1.84 25.29 9.00
N ALA A 421 -1.57 24.27 9.81
CA ALA A 421 -0.54 24.26 10.85
C ALA A 421 0.82 24.83 10.38
N SER A 422 1.28 24.46 9.19
CA SER A 422 2.58 24.91 8.67
C SER A 422 2.67 26.41 8.34
N GLN A 423 1.54 27.14 8.37
CA GLN A 423 1.47 28.58 8.03
C GLN A 423 1.17 29.45 9.25
N TYR A 424 0.57 28.90 10.29
CA TYR A 424 0.15 29.66 11.46
C TYR A 424 1.31 30.02 12.37
N ASN A 425 1.21 31.21 12.97
CA ASN A 425 2.10 31.72 14.03
C ASN A 425 1.24 32.16 15.20
N HIS A 426 1.31 31.42 16.34
CA HIS A 426 0.45 31.71 17.50
C HIS A 426 0.80 33.01 18.21
N VAL A 427 2.07 33.50 18.11
CA VAL A 427 2.48 34.77 18.73
C VAL A 427 1.84 35.96 18.02
N THR A 428 1.87 35.96 16.68
CA THR A 428 1.32 37.07 15.87
C THR A 428 -0.13 36.88 15.46
N ASP A 429 -0.72 35.71 15.76
CA ASP A 429 -2.05 35.28 15.31
C ASP A 429 -2.26 35.41 13.80
N ALA A 430 -1.24 35.09 13.03
CA ALA A 430 -1.22 35.30 11.59
C ALA A 430 -0.86 34.02 10.81
N TYR A 431 -1.36 33.94 9.59
CA TYR A 431 -1.04 32.88 8.63
C TYR A 431 -0.07 33.36 7.57
N GLU A 432 1.15 32.87 7.63
CA GLU A 432 2.21 33.19 6.67
C GLU A 432 2.64 31.98 5.85
N LYS A 433 2.68 32.15 4.54
CA LYS A 433 3.10 31.08 3.63
C LYS A 433 4.60 31.12 3.38
N ILE A 434 5.33 30.24 4.02
CA ILE A 434 6.77 30.08 3.83
C ILE A 434 7.12 29.05 2.77
N PRO A 435 8.26 29.19 2.06
CA PRO A 435 8.71 28.22 1.06
C PRO A 435 8.96 26.83 1.67
N LEU A 436 8.64 25.76 0.94
CA LEU A 436 8.89 24.37 1.40
C LEU A 436 10.38 24.05 1.62
N SER A 437 11.28 24.86 1.06
CA SER A 437 12.74 24.74 1.28
C SER A 437 13.20 25.30 2.63
N GLN A 438 12.42 26.18 3.22
CA GLN A 438 12.69 26.72 4.56
C GLN A 438 12.17 25.74 5.59
N ARG A 439 13.07 25.17 6.35
CA ARG A 439 12.76 24.14 7.36
C ARG A 439 12.73 24.70 8.78
N GLU A 440 13.28 25.86 8.99
CA GLU A 440 13.24 26.59 10.24
C GLU A 440 12.30 27.78 10.14
N LYS A 441 11.66 28.11 11.23
CA LYS A 441 10.75 29.25 11.38
C LYS A 441 11.12 29.99 12.65
N GLU A 442 11.08 31.32 12.62
CA GLU A 442 11.22 32.14 13.82
C GLU A 442 9.85 32.38 14.41
N ILE A 443 9.66 32.03 15.67
CA ILE A 443 8.45 32.23 16.46
C ILE A 443 8.82 33.00 17.72
N GLY A 444 8.40 34.24 17.84
CA GLY A 444 8.89 35.13 18.89
C GLY A 444 10.40 35.26 18.83
N LYS A 445 11.10 34.88 19.89
CA LYS A 445 12.57 34.90 20.00
C LYS A 445 13.23 33.52 19.71
N ARG A 446 12.44 32.50 19.42
CA ARG A 446 12.95 31.11 19.26
C ARG A 446 12.97 30.69 17.79
N LYS A 447 13.98 29.92 17.42
CA LYS A 447 14.02 29.20 16.14
C LYS A 447 13.45 27.81 16.30
N VAL A 448 12.43 27.48 15.53
CA VAL A 448 11.78 26.16 15.60
C VAL A 448 11.86 25.44 14.26
N GLN A 449 11.98 24.11 14.34
CA GLN A 449 11.89 23.26 13.17
C GLN A 449 10.42 23.19 12.73
N ARG A 450 10.16 23.53 11.49
CA ARG A 450 8.81 23.77 10.96
C ARG A 450 7.85 22.60 11.16
N ASP A 451 8.31 21.36 10.90
CA ASP A 451 7.44 20.19 10.95
C ASP A 451 7.14 19.80 12.43
N LEU A 452 8.08 20.02 13.36
CA LEU A 452 7.83 19.87 14.80
C LEU A 452 6.88 20.97 15.32
N TYR A 453 7.05 22.21 14.86
CA TYR A 453 6.14 23.28 15.23
C TYR A 453 4.72 23.02 14.71
N SER A 454 4.58 22.49 13.48
CA SER A 454 3.27 22.06 12.97
C SER A 454 2.64 20.97 13.83
N ALA A 455 3.44 19.98 14.28
CA ALA A 455 2.98 18.92 15.18
C ALA A 455 2.56 19.45 16.56
N PHE A 456 3.29 20.46 17.10
CA PHE A 456 2.96 21.17 18.34
C PHE A 456 1.60 21.88 18.21
N LEU A 457 1.36 22.61 17.12
CA LEU A 457 0.07 23.26 16.88
C LEU A 457 -1.08 22.25 16.74
N ILE A 458 -0.84 21.12 16.03
CA ILE A 458 -1.83 20.04 15.87
C ILE A 458 -2.17 19.40 17.23
N ARG A 459 -1.20 19.24 18.13
CA ARG A 459 -1.45 18.76 19.49
C ARG A 459 -2.35 19.71 20.26
N ASN A 460 -2.13 21.01 20.09
CA ASN A 460 -2.85 22.08 20.75
C ASN A 460 -4.01 22.61 19.89
N ALA A 461 -4.64 21.73 19.08
CA ALA A 461 -5.86 22.07 18.37
C ALA A 461 -7.03 22.28 19.34
N ASP A 462 -7.91 23.19 19.00
CA ASP A 462 -9.20 23.35 19.69
C ASP A 462 -10.11 22.12 19.47
N LEU A 463 -11.25 22.10 20.16
CA LEU A 463 -12.15 20.95 20.17
C LEU A 463 -12.75 20.61 18.80
N ASP A 464 -12.86 21.57 17.90
CA ASP A 464 -13.42 21.39 16.56
C ASP A 464 -12.35 21.10 15.49
N PHE A 465 -11.08 21.10 15.86
CA PHE A 465 -9.92 20.89 14.98
C PHE A 465 -9.78 21.88 13.82
N LYS A 466 -10.31 23.11 13.98
CA LYS A 466 -10.23 24.12 12.93
C LYS A 466 -9.08 25.08 13.13
N HIS A 467 -8.77 25.41 14.38
CA HIS A 467 -7.69 26.32 14.76
C HIS A 467 -6.86 25.76 15.90
N PRO A 468 -5.60 26.18 16.05
CA PRO A 468 -4.85 25.97 17.28
C PRO A 468 -5.43 26.79 18.42
N ASP A 469 -5.52 26.22 19.61
CA ASP A 469 -5.80 26.92 20.84
C ASP A 469 -4.60 27.82 21.17
N ARG A 470 -4.77 29.11 20.97
CA ARG A 470 -3.69 30.07 21.08
C ARG A 470 -3.17 30.20 22.51
N GLU A 471 -4.05 30.29 23.49
CA GLU A 471 -3.67 30.43 24.90
C GLU A 471 -2.86 29.24 25.38
N LYS A 472 -3.30 28.05 25.00
CA LYS A 472 -2.56 26.81 25.27
C LYS A 472 -1.22 26.78 24.56
N CYS A 473 -1.15 27.24 23.30
CA CYS A 473 0.12 27.33 22.57
C CYS A 473 1.09 28.32 23.25
N GLU A 474 0.62 29.49 23.67
CA GLU A 474 1.43 30.50 24.37
C GLU A 474 2.00 29.93 25.70
N TYR A 475 1.16 29.24 26.46
CA TYR A 475 1.55 28.65 27.76
C TYR A 475 2.61 27.54 27.61
N GLU A 476 2.51 26.68 26.61
CA GLU A 476 3.36 25.49 26.45
C GLU A 476 4.57 25.69 25.52
N PHE A 477 4.67 26.84 24.85
CA PHE A 477 5.62 27.06 23.76
C PHE A 477 7.09 26.96 24.20
N GLU A 478 7.47 27.57 25.31
CA GLU A 478 8.90 27.56 25.77
C GLU A 478 9.31 26.14 26.12
N TYR A 479 8.44 25.36 26.77
CA TYR A 479 8.76 23.98 27.12
C TYR A 479 8.88 23.11 25.84
N PHE A 480 8.04 23.29 24.87
CA PHE A 480 8.16 22.65 23.56
C PHE A 480 9.49 23.02 22.89
N ALA A 481 9.87 24.30 22.87
CA ALA A 481 11.08 24.77 22.24
C ALA A 481 12.33 24.14 22.87
N ASP A 482 12.38 24.01 24.20
CA ASP A 482 13.47 23.35 24.90
C ASP A 482 13.54 21.85 24.59
N MET A 483 12.42 21.14 24.56
CA MET A 483 12.36 19.74 24.15
C MET A 483 12.86 19.54 22.71
N GLN A 484 12.45 20.42 21.80
CA GLN A 484 12.91 20.40 20.41
C GLN A 484 14.44 20.59 20.34
N ASP A 485 14.98 21.59 21.04
CA ASP A 485 16.41 21.89 21.00
C ASP A 485 17.25 20.72 21.53
N GLN A 486 16.79 20.05 22.60
CA GLN A 486 17.41 18.82 23.10
C GLN A 486 17.35 17.68 22.07
N LEU A 487 16.21 17.50 21.40
CA LEU A 487 16.08 16.49 20.33
C LEU A 487 17.04 16.78 19.18
N ILE A 488 17.09 18.03 18.69
CA ILE A 488 17.96 18.46 17.61
C ILE A 488 19.44 18.26 17.97
N LEU A 489 19.83 18.59 19.18
CA LEU A 489 21.19 18.39 19.69
C LEU A 489 21.56 16.89 19.62
N LYS A 490 20.76 16.02 20.20
CA LYS A 490 20.96 14.55 20.15
C LYS A 490 21.04 14.02 18.71
N MET A 491 20.21 14.54 17.79
CA MET A 491 20.24 14.16 16.39
C MET A 491 21.54 14.59 15.70
N LYS A 492 22.05 15.78 15.99
CA LYS A 492 23.34 16.27 15.48
C LYS A 492 24.51 15.42 16.00
N GLU A 493 24.54 15.12 17.26
CA GLU A 493 25.57 14.27 17.91
C GLU A 493 25.58 12.85 17.32
N SER A 494 24.43 12.31 16.94
CA SER A 494 24.32 11.00 16.30
C SER A 494 24.81 10.96 14.84
N GLY A 495 25.31 12.07 14.29
CA GLY A 495 25.83 12.17 12.93
C GLY A 495 24.77 12.02 11.83
N LEU A 496 23.49 12.18 12.16
CA LEU A 496 22.42 12.16 11.17
C LEU A 496 22.56 13.36 10.23
N SER A 497 22.60 13.10 8.91
CA SER A 497 22.62 14.15 7.89
C SER A 497 21.26 14.83 7.82
N MET A 498 21.16 15.97 8.47
CA MET A 498 19.90 16.64 8.73
C MET A 498 19.34 17.40 7.51
N ARG A 499 20.23 17.91 6.63
CA ARG A 499 19.82 18.73 5.49
C ARG A 499 18.85 18.10 4.49
N GLN A 500 18.91 16.79 4.31
CA GLN A 500 18.08 16.12 3.30
C GLN A 500 16.66 15.81 3.76
N CYS A 501 16.47 15.51 5.04
CA CYS A 501 15.19 15.07 5.60
C CYS A 501 14.64 16.04 6.66
N PHE A 502 15.50 16.60 7.50
CA PHE A 502 15.09 17.34 8.68
C PHE A 502 15.33 18.85 8.60
N GLY A 503 16.22 19.30 7.73
CA GLY A 503 16.38 20.71 7.37
C GLY A 503 17.35 21.53 8.22
N PHE A 504 18.14 20.89 9.08
CA PHE A 504 19.20 21.55 9.88
C PHE A 504 20.52 20.81 9.84
#